data_3211b0a07ea18acf29aa10175063c514
#
_entry.id   3211b0a07ea18acf29aa10175063c514
#
_cell.length_a   1.000
_cell.length_b   1.000
_cell.length_c   1.000
_cell.angle_alpha   90.00
_cell.angle_beta   90.00
_cell.angle_gamma   90.00
#
_symmetry.space_group_name_H-M   'P 1'
#
loop_
_entity.id
_entity.type
_entity.pdbx_description
1 polymer ?
#
loop_
_entity_poly.entity_id
_entity_poly.type
_entity_poly.pdbx_seq_one_letter_code
_entity_poly.pdbx_strand_id
1 'polypeptide(L)'
;FTGKLVGTIKTVLGTAAIGKMISDSVNAGGALQQSLGGIETLFKDIADKVKTYAAQAYKTAGLSANDYMESTTSFAASLLSSVSQDTDAAAQLANMAMVDMSDNANKMGASMQDIQNAYQGFAKQNYTMLDNLKLGYGGTQAEMQRLLKDAEKISGVKYDLGNLADMYSAIHVIQTELDITGTTAREATTTLTGSFASMKAAAQNVLGQMALGEDLQPS
;
A
#
# COMPACT_ATOMS: atom_id res chain seq x y z
N PHE A 1 -1.72 -9.01 -33.51
CA PHE A 1 -2.42 -8.01 -32.67
C PHE A 1 -1.48 -6.85 -32.26
N THR A 2 -0.24 -7.16 -31.88
CA THR A 2 0.79 -6.18 -31.47
C THR A 2 1.16 -5.16 -32.55
N GLY A 3 1.25 -5.56 -33.82
CA GLY A 3 1.64 -4.67 -34.93
C GLY A 3 0.64 -3.54 -35.22
N LYS A 4 -0.67 -3.79 -35.05
CA LYS A 4 -1.72 -2.77 -35.24
C LYS A 4 -1.76 -1.76 -34.08
N LEU A 5 -1.53 -2.20 -32.85
CA LEU A 5 -1.51 -1.34 -31.67
C LEU A 5 -0.32 -0.37 -31.72
N VAL A 6 0.86 -0.88 -32.07
CA VAL A 6 2.08 -0.07 -32.22
C VAL A 6 1.93 0.94 -33.37
N GLY A 7 1.26 0.56 -34.47
CA GLY A 7 0.96 1.47 -35.57
C GLY A 7 0.05 2.63 -35.18
N THR A 8 -1.00 2.36 -34.41
CA THR A 8 -1.97 3.39 -33.95
C THR A 8 -1.31 4.33 -32.92
N ILE A 9 -0.49 3.80 -32.01
CA ILE A 9 0.24 4.60 -31.02
C ILE A 9 1.27 5.52 -31.71
N LYS A 10 1.97 5.04 -32.76
CA LYS A 10 2.89 5.87 -33.56
C LYS A 10 2.24 7.10 -34.20
N THR A 11 0.99 6.96 -34.61
CA THR A 11 0.26 8.05 -35.27
C THR A 11 -0.19 9.14 -34.29
N VAL A 12 -0.39 8.78 -33.02
CA VAL A 12 -0.93 9.68 -31.98
C VAL A 12 0.15 10.35 -31.13
N LEU A 13 1.27 9.70 -30.85
CA LEU A 13 2.24 10.13 -29.83
C LEU A 13 3.63 10.54 -30.33
N GLY A 14 4.00 10.33 -31.61
CA GLY A 14 5.34 10.60 -32.10
C GLY A 14 6.43 9.65 -31.56
N THR A 15 7.56 9.57 -32.28
CA THR A 15 8.64 8.59 -31.99
C THR A 15 9.33 8.76 -30.64
N ALA A 16 9.46 9.98 -30.14
CA ALA A 16 10.10 10.27 -28.85
C ALA A 16 9.25 9.79 -27.66
N ALA A 17 7.91 9.93 -27.75
CA ALA A 17 7.00 9.45 -26.70
C ALA A 17 6.98 7.91 -26.62
N ILE A 18 7.10 7.22 -27.76
CA ILE A 18 7.16 5.75 -27.81
C ILE A 18 8.46 5.23 -27.18
N GLY A 19 9.59 5.86 -27.44
CA GLY A 19 10.87 5.50 -26.84
C GLY A 19 10.82 5.62 -25.31
N LYS A 20 10.18 6.68 -24.81
CA LYS A 20 9.98 6.86 -23.37
C LYS A 20 9.03 5.80 -22.77
N MET A 21 7.91 5.50 -23.43
CA MET A 21 6.98 4.46 -22.98
C MET A 21 7.62 3.07 -22.91
N ILE A 22 8.46 2.71 -23.89
CA ILE A 22 9.21 1.44 -23.89
C ILE A 22 10.21 1.42 -22.72
N SER A 23 10.97 2.51 -22.52
CA SER A 23 11.90 2.61 -21.40
C SER A 23 11.18 2.53 -20.04
N ASP A 24 10.08 3.24 -19.89
CA ASP A 24 9.27 3.23 -18.66
C ASP A 24 8.67 1.83 -18.41
N SER A 25 8.25 1.11 -19.46
CA SER A 25 7.75 -0.26 -19.39
C SER A 25 8.84 -1.26 -18.95
N VAL A 26 10.04 -1.17 -19.52
CA VAL A 26 11.17 -2.03 -19.13
C VAL A 26 11.57 -1.78 -17.66
N ASN A 27 11.64 -0.52 -17.25
CA ASN A 27 11.95 -0.15 -15.87
C ASN A 27 10.84 -0.63 -14.91
N ALA A 28 9.57 -0.47 -15.30
CA ALA A 28 8.44 -0.96 -14.51
C ALA A 28 8.45 -2.48 -14.35
N GLY A 29 8.83 -3.22 -15.41
CA GLY A 29 8.95 -4.67 -15.35
C GLY A 29 10.06 -5.13 -14.41
N GLY A 30 11.22 -4.48 -14.43
CA GLY A 30 12.34 -4.77 -13.52
C GLY A 30 11.97 -4.51 -12.06
N ALA A 31 11.34 -3.38 -11.77
CA ALA A 31 10.85 -3.05 -10.43
C ALA A 31 9.78 -4.03 -9.95
N LEU A 32 8.82 -4.38 -10.80
CA LEU A 32 7.77 -5.33 -10.47
C LEU A 32 8.35 -6.73 -10.18
N GLN A 33 9.32 -7.20 -10.97
CA GLN A 33 9.98 -8.48 -10.73
C GLN A 33 10.73 -8.51 -9.39
N GLN A 34 11.39 -7.41 -9.03
CA GLN A 34 12.07 -7.28 -7.73
C GLN A 34 11.07 -7.30 -6.57
N SER A 35 9.96 -6.59 -6.69
CA SER A 35 8.93 -6.55 -5.66
C SER A 35 8.25 -7.91 -5.48
N LEU A 36 7.99 -8.64 -6.58
CA LEU A 36 7.49 -10.03 -6.55
C LEU A 36 8.44 -10.95 -5.80
N GLY A 37 9.74 -10.89 -6.09
CA GLY A 37 10.76 -11.69 -5.39
C GLY A 37 10.81 -11.39 -3.89
N GLY A 38 10.63 -10.13 -3.49
CA GLY A 38 10.52 -9.72 -2.09
C GLY A 38 9.32 -10.36 -1.39
N ILE A 39 8.14 -10.30 -2.00
CA ILE A 39 6.91 -10.91 -1.47
C ILE A 39 7.05 -12.44 -1.36
N GLU A 40 7.56 -13.10 -2.39
CA GLU A 40 7.77 -14.56 -2.39
C GLU A 40 8.74 -15.01 -1.30
N THR A 41 9.80 -14.26 -1.08
CA THR A 41 10.78 -14.55 -0.03
C THR A 41 10.19 -14.43 1.37
N LEU A 42 9.40 -13.39 1.63
CA LEU A 42 8.88 -13.08 2.97
C LEU A 42 7.61 -13.89 3.30
N PHE A 43 6.69 -14.01 2.36
CA PHE A 43 5.38 -14.62 2.60
C PHE A 43 5.26 -16.07 2.12
N LYS A 44 6.24 -16.58 1.38
CA LYS A 44 6.34 -18.01 0.98
C LYS A 44 5.02 -18.53 0.39
N ASP A 45 4.41 -19.53 1.04
CA ASP A 45 3.18 -20.20 0.58
C ASP A 45 1.97 -19.25 0.52
N ILE A 46 2.02 -18.11 1.21
CA ILE A 46 0.96 -17.09 1.22
C ILE A 46 1.26 -15.94 0.24
N ALA A 47 2.36 -15.99 -0.49
CA ALA A 47 2.74 -14.94 -1.43
C ALA A 47 1.63 -14.60 -2.45
N ASP A 48 0.90 -15.60 -2.96
CA ASP A 48 -0.18 -15.40 -3.92
C ASP A 48 -1.37 -14.62 -3.33
N LYS A 49 -1.63 -14.74 -2.04
CA LYS A 49 -2.61 -13.91 -1.34
C LYS A 49 -2.18 -12.43 -1.32
N VAL A 50 -0.90 -12.16 -1.03
CA VAL A 50 -0.36 -10.80 -1.05
C VAL A 50 -0.35 -10.22 -2.47
N LYS A 51 -0.02 -11.01 -3.48
CA LYS A 51 -0.12 -10.63 -4.90
C LYS A 51 -1.56 -10.28 -5.29
N THR A 52 -2.54 -11.03 -4.78
CA THR A 52 -3.97 -10.74 -4.98
C THR A 52 -4.36 -9.40 -4.35
N TYR A 53 -3.90 -9.11 -3.14
CA TYR A 53 -4.11 -7.80 -2.52
C TYR A 53 -3.45 -6.69 -3.34
N ALA A 54 -2.21 -6.90 -3.80
CA ALA A 54 -1.49 -5.94 -4.65
C ALA A 54 -2.25 -5.67 -5.96
N ALA A 55 -2.77 -6.70 -6.62
CA ALA A 55 -3.55 -6.56 -7.86
C ALA A 55 -4.83 -5.73 -7.66
N GLN A 56 -5.41 -5.75 -6.46
CA GLN A 56 -6.61 -4.98 -6.11
C GLN A 56 -6.32 -3.62 -5.48
N ALA A 57 -5.06 -3.32 -5.16
CA ALA A 57 -4.67 -2.11 -4.43
C ALA A 57 -5.07 -0.81 -5.14
N TYR A 58 -5.20 -0.82 -6.47
CA TYR A 58 -5.68 0.34 -7.22
C TYR A 58 -7.14 0.72 -6.87
N LYS A 59 -7.95 -0.24 -6.43
CA LYS A 59 -9.35 -0.01 -5.97
C LYS A 59 -9.41 0.33 -4.47
N THR A 60 -8.60 -0.33 -3.65
CA THR A 60 -8.68 -0.28 -2.19
C THR A 60 -7.80 0.79 -1.56
N ALA A 61 -6.65 1.07 -2.18
CA ALA A 61 -5.64 1.99 -1.67
C ALA A 61 -5.14 3.01 -2.72
N GLY A 62 -5.66 3.01 -3.97
CA GLY A 62 -5.21 3.90 -5.04
C GLY A 62 -3.73 3.70 -5.43
N LEU A 63 -3.16 2.53 -5.16
CA LEU A 63 -1.77 2.18 -5.41
C LEU A 63 -1.63 1.22 -6.59
N SER A 64 -0.51 1.30 -7.32
CA SER A 64 -0.15 0.23 -8.24
C SER A 64 0.25 -1.03 -7.47
N ALA A 65 0.20 -2.19 -8.13
CA ALA A 65 0.63 -3.45 -7.52
C ALA A 65 2.11 -3.39 -7.07
N ASN A 66 2.97 -2.74 -7.87
CA ASN A 66 4.37 -2.56 -7.53
C ASN A 66 4.55 -1.70 -6.26
N ASP A 67 3.91 -0.51 -6.20
CA ASP A 67 4.01 0.39 -5.05
C ASP A 67 3.47 -0.28 -3.77
N TYR A 68 2.39 -1.06 -3.90
CA TYR A 68 1.84 -1.85 -2.80
C TYR A 68 2.85 -2.89 -2.30
N MET A 69 3.44 -3.69 -3.19
CA MET A 69 4.38 -4.75 -2.81
C MET A 69 5.69 -4.19 -2.25
N GLU A 70 6.23 -3.13 -2.84
CA GLU A 70 7.42 -2.45 -2.35
C GLU A 70 7.20 -1.90 -0.93
N SER A 71 6.11 -1.19 -0.71
CA SER A 71 5.77 -0.67 0.62
C SER A 71 5.56 -1.79 1.63
N THR A 72 4.83 -2.85 1.25
CA THR A 72 4.59 -4.02 2.12
C THR A 72 5.90 -4.68 2.54
N THR A 73 6.84 -4.93 1.62
CA THR A 73 8.13 -5.56 1.94
C THR A 73 8.96 -4.74 2.91
N SER A 74 8.80 -3.42 2.93
CA SER A 74 9.59 -2.53 3.80
C SER A 74 9.37 -2.76 5.30
N PHE A 75 8.22 -3.30 5.71
CA PHE A 75 7.88 -3.60 7.11
C PHE A 75 7.45 -5.06 7.37
N ALA A 76 7.33 -5.87 6.32
CA ALA A 76 6.82 -7.25 6.42
C ALA A 76 7.63 -8.13 7.39
N ALA A 77 8.95 -8.01 7.41
CA ALA A 77 9.81 -8.79 8.32
C ALA A 77 9.49 -8.50 9.79
N SER A 78 9.23 -7.23 10.12
CA SER A 78 8.84 -6.82 11.49
C SER A 78 7.44 -7.29 11.83
N LEU A 79 6.48 -7.27 10.88
CA LEU A 79 5.15 -7.85 11.08
C LEU A 79 5.21 -9.35 11.30
N LEU A 80 5.94 -10.09 10.48
CA LEU A 80 6.13 -11.53 10.66
C LEU A 80 6.65 -11.86 12.04
N SER A 81 7.63 -11.09 12.53
CA SER A 81 8.15 -11.24 13.88
C SER A 81 7.10 -10.98 14.97
N SER A 82 6.23 -9.98 14.76
CA SER A 82 5.20 -9.59 15.74
C SER A 82 4.03 -10.59 15.84
N VAL A 83 3.81 -11.40 14.81
CA VAL A 83 2.77 -12.45 14.77
C VAL A 83 3.34 -13.86 14.83
N SER A 84 4.50 -14.04 15.46
CA SER A 84 5.13 -15.36 15.65
C SER A 84 5.38 -16.13 14.35
N GLN A 85 5.73 -15.43 13.28
CA GLN A 85 5.97 -15.97 11.94
C GLN A 85 4.72 -16.54 11.24
N ASP A 86 3.52 -16.22 11.70
CA ASP A 86 2.29 -16.52 10.98
C ASP A 86 2.20 -15.63 9.73
N THR A 87 2.50 -16.23 8.58
CA THR A 87 2.53 -15.53 7.29
C THR A 87 1.15 -15.05 6.86
N ASP A 88 0.08 -15.77 7.19
CA ASP A 88 -1.27 -15.37 6.85
C ASP A 88 -1.74 -14.18 7.69
N ALA A 89 -1.50 -14.20 8.99
CA ALA A 89 -1.77 -13.07 9.88
C ALA A 89 -0.96 -11.84 9.46
N ALA A 90 0.33 -12.01 9.14
CA ALA A 90 1.18 -10.92 8.65
C ALA A 90 0.66 -10.32 7.33
N ALA A 91 0.20 -11.15 6.39
CA ALA A 91 -0.35 -10.70 5.11
C ALA A 91 -1.64 -9.89 5.31
N GLN A 92 -2.53 -10.32 6.19
CA GLN A 92 -3.77 -9.59 6.51
C GLN A 92 -3.46 -8.24 7.17
N LEU A 93 -2.57 -8.22 8.16
CA LEU A 93 -2.14 -6.99 8.83
C LEU A 93 -1.43 -6.02 7.88
N ALA A 94 -0.58 -6.53 6.99
CA ALA A 94 0.06 -5.72 5.96
C ALA A 94 -0.97 -5.07 5.04
N ASN A 95 -1.98 -5.84 4.59
CA ASN A 95 -3.05 -5.30 3.75
C ASN A 95 -3.87 -4.24 4.48
N MET A 96 -4.26 -4.49 5.73
CA MET A 96 -4.94 -3.51 6.57
C MET A 96 -4.11 -2.22 6.69
N ALA A 97 -2.82 -2.34 7.03
CA ALA A 97 -1.94 -1.18 7.17
C ALA A 97 -1.81 -0.39 5.87
N MET A 98 -1.70 -1.05 4.70
CA MET A 98 -1.62 -0.36 3.41
C MET A 98 -2.89 0.41 3.06
N VAL A 99 -4.06 -0.14 3.37
CA VAL A 99 -5.35 0.56 3.20
C VAL A 99 -5.45 1.72 4.17
N ASP A 100 -5.12 1.52 5.46
CA ASP A 100 -5.14 2.56 6.49
C ASP A 100 -4.22 3.73 6.17
N MET A 101 -3.01 3.46 5.65
CA MET A 101 -2.08 4.51 5.21
C MET A 101 -2.69 5.37 4.10
N SER A 102 -3.32 4.73 3.12
CA SER A 102 -3.94 5.42 2.00
C SER A 102 -5.18 6.22 2.43
N ASP A 103 -6.04 5.62 3.25
CA ASP A 103 -7.22 6.28 3.78
C ASP A 103 -6.86 7.50 4.64
N ASN A 104 -5.82 7.37 5.46
CA ASN A 104 -5.28 8.47 6.25
C ASN A 104 -4.76 9.60 5.35
N ALA A 105 -3.92 9.27 4.37
CA ALA A 105 -3.37 10.24 3.44
C ALA A 105 -4.48 11.04 2.74
N ASN A 106 -5.51 10.35 2.25
CA ASN A 106 -6.64 10.98 1.57
C ASN A 106 -7.49 11.83 2.51
N LYS A 107 -7.95 11.25 3.61
CA LYS A 107 -8.89 11.94 4.54
C LYS A 107 -8.25 13.12 5.24
N MET A 108 -6.99 12.96 5.68
CA MET A 108 -6.29 13.97 6.47
C MET A 108 -5.46 14.94 5.62
N GLY A 109 -5.42 14.73 4.30
CA GLY A 109 -4.61 15.56 3.39
C GLY A 109 -3.12 15.49 3.73
N ALA A 110 -2.62 14.31 4.07
CA ALA A 110 -1.21 14.05 4.32
C ALA A 110 -0.54 13.44 3.08
N SER A 111 0.79 13.56 3.00
CA SER A 111 1.55 12.87 1.96
C SER A 111 1.56 11.36 2.26
N MET A 112 1.25 10.52 1.26
CA MET A 112 1.35 9.06 1.40
C MET A 112 2.75 8.63 1.85
N GLN A 113 3.80 9.30 1.35
CA GLN A 113 5.18 9.03 1.74
C GLN A 113 5.44 9.31 3.23
N ASP A 114 4.88 10.39 3.77
CA ASP A 114 5.05 10.72 5.19
C ASP A 114 4.33 9.71 6.09
N ILE A 115 3.16 9.25 5.67
CA ILE A 115 2.43 8.19 6.38
C ILE A 115 3.20 6.86 6.32
N GLN A 116 3.70 6.47 5.15
CA GLN A 116 4.55 5.26 5.01
C GLN A 116 5.80 5.35 5.89
N ASN A 117 6.47 6.49 5.94
CA ASN A 117 7.63 6.71 6.79
C ASN A 117 7.28 6.56 8.28
N ALA A 118 6.10 7.02 8.70
CA ALA A 118 5.63 6.83 10.08
C ALA A 118 5.44 5.34 10.40
N TYR A 119 4.74 4.59 9.56
CA TYR A 119 4.51 3.14 9.76
C TYR A 119 5.83 2.35 9.74
N GLN A 120 6.77 2.67 8.85
CA GLN A 120 8.11 2.08 8.85
C GLN A 120 8.90 2.47 10.11
N GLY A 121 8.71 3.69 10.62
CA GLY A 121 9.27 4.15 11.89
C GLY A 121 8.77 3.31 13.06
N PHE A 122 7.48 3.04 13.14
CA PHE A 122 6.88 2.21 14.20
C PHE A 122 7.45 0.79 14.19
N ALA A 123 7.72 0.22 13.02
CA ALA A 123 8.40 -1.07 12.89
C ALA A 123 9.82 -1.08 13.50
N LYS A 124 10.43 0.08 13.67
CA LYS A 124 11.74 0.29 14.30
C LYS A 124 11.63 0.91 15.70
N GLN A 125 10.44 0.91 16.29
CA GLN A 125 10.11 1.56 17.57
C GLN A 125 10.46 3.06 17.60
N ASN A 126 10.39 3.71 16.46
CA ASN A 126 10.55 5.15 16.32
C ASN A 126 9.18 5.81 16.12
N TYR A 127 8.75 6.60 17.08
CA TYR A 127 7.42 7.21 17.13
C TYR A 127 7.42 8.69 16.74
N THR A 128 8.57 9.25 16.32
CA THR A 128 8.72 10.69 16.05
C THR A 128 7.82 11.21 14.93
N MET A 129 7.36 10.33 14.07
CA MET A 129 6.47 10.66 12.93
C MET A 129 5.00 10.29 13.17
N LEU A 130 4.60 10.00 14.42
CA LEU A 130 3.20 9.68 14.73
C LEU A 130 2.26 10.85 14.42
N ASP A 131 2.72 12.08 14.60
CA ASP A 131 1.98 13.30 14.29
C ASP A 131 1.69 13.50 12.81
N ASN A 132 2.45 12.87 11.90
CA ASN A 132 2.15 12.87 10.47
C ASN A 132 0.78 12.25 10.15
N LEU A 133 0.30 11.31 10.97
CA LEU A 133 -1.02 10.72 10.82
C LEU A 133 -2.15 11.71 11.13
N LYS A 134 -1.87 12.84 11.77
CA LYS A 134 -2.84 13.89 12.15
C LYS A 134 -4.05 13.38 12.96
N LEU A 135 -3.86 12.32 13.74
CA LEU A 135 -4.89 11.69 14.58
C LEU A 135 -5.02 12.34 15.96
N GLY A 136 -4.35 13.47 16.20
CA GLY A 136 -4.37 14.17 17.50
C GLY A 136 -3.34 13.64 18.51
N TYR A 137 -2.35 12.90 18.06
CA TYR A 137 -1.24 12.39 18.86
C TYR A 137 0.09 13.01 18.38
N GLY A 138 0.96 13.37 19.33
CA GLY A 138 2.28 13.92 19.03
C GLY A 138 3.31 12.82 18.74
N GLY A 139 4.46 13.22 18.18
CA GLY A 139 5.54 12.32 17.77
C GLY A 139 6.40 11.81 18.93
N THR A 140 5.81 11.18 19.94
CA THR A 140 6.54 10.62 21.10
C THR A 140 6.04 9.22 21.47
N GLN A 141 6.89 8.47 22.18
CA GLN A 141 6.50 7.16 22.73
C GLN A 141 5.31 7.27 23.69
N ALA A 142 5.26 8.33 24.52
CA ALA A 142 4.15 8.55 25.44
C ALA A 142 2.81 8.77 24.69
N GLU A 143 2.87 9.47 23.57
CA GLU A 143 1.70 9.68 22.72
C GLU A 143 1.25 8.40 21.99
N MET A 144 2.19 7.55 21.56
CA MET A 144 1.83 6.21 21.04
C MET A 144 1.16 5.37 22.14
N GLN A 145 1.68 5.39 23.39
CA GLN A 145 1.03 4.70 24.50
C GLN A 145 -0.37 5.25 24.79
N ARG A 146 -0.58 6.57 24.64
CA ARG A 146 -1.92 7.18 24.77
C ARG A 146 -2.85 6.69 23.68
N LEU A 147 -2.39 6.62 22.42
CA LEU A 147 -3.14 6.07 21.30
C LEU A 147 -3.58 4.62 21.57
N LEU A 148 -2.66 3.75 22.05
CA LEU A 148 -2.99 2.36 22.38
C LEU A 148 -4.06 2.27 23.48
N LYS A 149 -3.97 3.09 24.52
CA LYS A 149 -4.97 3.16 25.60
C LYS A 149 -6.33 3.66 25.11
N ASP A 150 -6.34 4.62 24.19
CA ASP A 150 -7.59 5.12 23.64
C ASP A 150 -8.24 4.07 22.71
N ALA A 151 -7.44 3.37 21.91
CA ALA A 151 -7.91 2.23 21.13
C ALA A 151 -8.44 1.08 22.00
N GLU A 152 -7.80 0.80 23.16
CA GLU A 152 -8.27 -0.18 24.15
C GLU A 152 -9.66 0.19 24.70
N LYS A 153 -9.90 1.47 24.99
CA LYS A 153 -11.22 1.94 25.47
C LYS A 153 -12.32 1.73 24.42
N ILE A 154 -12.00 1.89 23.14
CA ILE A 154 -12.94 1.75 22.02
C ILE A 154 -13.22 0.27 21.73
N SER A 155 -12.18 -0.54 21.61
CA SER A 155 -12.26 -1.93 21.15
C SER A 155 -12.44 -2.96 22.28
N GLY A 156 -12.06 -2.60 23.51
CA GLY A 156 -11.97 -3.54 24.64
C GLY A 156 -10.76 -4.49 24.56
N VAL A 157 -9.89 -4.35 23.56
CA VAL A 157 -8.70 -5.17 23.34
C VAL A 157 -7.47 -4.45 23.88
N LYS A 158 -6.61 -5.17 24.63
CA LYS A 158 -5.32 -4.63 25.06
C LYS A 158 -4.29 -4.68 23.94
N TYR A 159 -3.50 -3.61 23.84
CA TYR A 159 -2.45 -3.46 22.84
C TYR A 159 -1.10 -3.27 23.53
N ASP A 160 -0.08 -3.99 23.03
CA ASP A 160 1.30 -3.90 23.52
C ASP A 160 2.14 -2.98 22.63
N LEU A 161 2.77 -1.99 23.23
CA LEU A 161 3.68 -1.08 22.54
C LEU A 161 4.91 -1.80 21.94
N GLY A 162 5.30 -2.94 22.49
CA GLY A 162 6.40 -3.76 21.96
C GLY A 162 5.99 -4.61 20.75
N ASN A 163 4.71 -4.70 20.43
CA ASN A 163 4.18 -5.53 19.34
C ASN A 163 3.68 -4.66 18.18
N LEU A 164 4.30 -4.81 17.01
CA LEU A 164 3.95 -4.02 15.82
C LEU A 164 2.53 -4.32 15.33
N ALA A 165 2.07 -5.56 15.40
CA ALA A 165 0.72 -5.94 15.00
C ALA A 165 -0.33 -5.24 15.87
N ASP A 166 -0.07 -5.14 17.18
CA ASP A 166 -0.93 -4.43 18.12
C ASP A 166 -0.96 -2.93 17.82
N MET A 167 0.20 -2.32 17.52
CA MET A 167 0.26 -0.90 17.16
C MET A 167 -0.55 -0.60 15.90
N TYR A 168 -0.40 -1.41 14.84
CA TYR A 168 -1.16 -1.20 13.60
C TYR A 168 -2.65 -1.43 13.82
N SER A 169 -3.02 -2.45 14.58
CA SER A 169 -4.43 -2.70 14.93
C SER A 169 -5.04 -1.56 15.75
N ALA A 170 -4.30 -0.98 16.69
CA ALA A 170 -4.76 0.17 17.47
C ALA A 170 -4.94 1.41 16.60
N ILE A 171 -4.01 1.68 15.67
CA ILE A 171 -4.14 2.78 14.70
C ILE A 171 -5.39 2.57 13.85
N HIS A 172 -5.64 1.36 13.36
CA HIS A 172 -6.85 1.02 12.61
C HIS A 172 -8.13 1.33 13.40
N VAL A 173 -8.19 0.97 14.69
CA VAL A 173 -9.34 1.28 15.56
C VAL A 173 -9.55 2.78 15.68
N ILE A 174 -8.50 3.57 15.92
CA ILE A 174 -8.59 5.03 15.99
C ILE A 174 -9.05 5.62 14.65
N GLN A 175 -8.51 5.15 13.53
CA GLN A 175 -8.93 5.63 12.20
C GLN A 175 -10.38 5.27 11.89
N THR A 176 -10.84 4.11 12.32
CA THR A 176 -12.23 3.69 12.15
C THR A 176 -13.18 4.58 12.96
N GLU A 177 -12.84 4.87 14.22
CA GLU A 177 -13.61 5.78 15.09
C GLU A 177 -13.70 7.20 14.51
N LEU A 178 -12.66 7.66 13.83
CA LEU A 178 -12.61 8.96 13.16
C LEU A 178 -13.22 8.99 11.75
N ASP A 179 -13.88 7.91 11.31
CA ASP A 179 -14.45 7.76 9.94
C ASP A 179 -13.40 7.99 8.83
N ILE A 180 -12.18 7.54 9.06
CA ILE A 180 -11.08 7.60 8.08
C ILE A 180 -11.08 6.34 7.21
N THR A 181 -11.26 5.16 7.83
CA THR A 181 -11.23 3.86 7.16
C THR A 181 -12.24 3.77 6.01
N GLY A 182 -11.77 3.29 4.85
CA GLY A 182 -12.56 3.12 3.63
C GLY A 182 -12.70 4.40 2.80
N THR A 183 -12.05 5.50 3.16
CA THR A 183 -12.14 6.78 2.43
C THR A 183 -11.66 6.64 1.00
N THR A 184 -10.51 6.02 0.76
CA THR A 184 -9.91 5.85 -0.58
C THR A 184 -10.83 5.05 -1.51
N ALA A 185 -11.36 3.93 -1.03
CA ALA A 185 -12.25 3.09 -1.81
C ALA A 185 -13.57 3.81 -2.14
N ARG A 186 -14.11 4.60 -1.21
CA ARG A 186 -15.30 5.44 -1.46
C ARG A 186 -15.01 6.52 -2.49
N GLU A 187 -13.89 7.21 -2.37
CA GLU A 187 -13.50 8.28 -3.30
C GLU A 187 -13.21 7.76 -4.70
N ALA A 188 -12.56 6.61 -4.84
CA ALA A 188 -12.30 5.98 -6.12
C ALA A 188 -13.59 5.74 -6.93
N THR A 189 -14.71 5.53 -6.26
CA THR A 189 -16.01 5.29 -6.91
C THR A 189 -16.87 6.54 -7.09
N THR A 190 -16.59 7.60 -6.35
CA THR A 190 -17.51 8.76 -6.26
C THR A 190 -16.90 10.07 -6.75
N THR A 191 -15.58 10.21 -6.79
CA THR A 191 -14.91 11.46 -7.18
C THR A 191 -14.12 11.30 -8.47
N LEU A 192 -14.03 12.38 -9.27
CA LEU A 192 -13.18 12.40 -10.47
C LEU A 192 -11.69 12.19 -10.12
N THR A 193 -11.23 12.77 -9.02
CA THR A 193 -9.84 12.64 -8.56
C THR A 193 -9.51 11.21 -8.14
N GLY A 194 -10.37 10.58 -7.35
CA GLY A 194 -10.21 9.18 -6.94
C GLY A 194 -10.26 8.22 -8.14
N SER A 195 -11.21 8.43 -9.06
CA SER A 195 -11.31 7.65 -10.30
C SER A 195 -10.05 7.80 -11.16
N PHE A 196 -9.49 9.01 -11.26
CA PHE A 196 -8.26 9.24 -12.01
C PHE A 196 -7.04 8.59 -11.37
N ALA A 197 -6.90 8.62 -10.05
CA ALA A 197 -5.84 7.94 -9.33
C ALA A 197 -5.91 6.42 -9.53
N SER A 198 -7.10 5.84 -9.41
CA SER A 198 -7.34 4.40 -9.67
C SER A 198 -7.00 4.02 -11.12
N MET A 199 -7.38 4.83 -12.10
CA MET A 199 -7.03 4.62 -13.52
C MET A 199 -5.53 4.67 -13.74
N LYS A 200 -4.82 5.61 -13.11
CA LYS A 200 -3.37 5.72 -13.20
C LYS A 200 -2.67 4.48 -12.64
N ALA A 201 -3.09 4.02 -11.46
CA ALA A 201 -2.54 2.82 -10.83
C ALA A 201 -2.82 1.55 -11.68
N ALA A 202 -4.03 1.41 -12.22
CA ALA A 202 -4.38 0.32 -13.12
C ALA A 202 -3.54 0.34 -14.42
N ALA A 203 -3.29 1.52 -14.99
CA ALA A 203 -2.43 1.66 -16.17
C ALA A 203 -0.97 1.26 -15.87
N GLN A 204 -0.45 1.57 -14.69
CA GLN A 204 0.88 1.13 -14.26
C GLN A 204 0.96 -0.40 -14.12
N ASN A 205 -0.09 -1.05 -13.60
CA ASN A 205 -0.17 -2.50 -13.53
C ASN A 205 -0.12 -3.15 -14.93
N VAL A 206 -0.88 -2.62 -15.88
CA VAL A 206 -0.86 -3.09 -17.27
C VAL A 206 0.53 -2.95 -17.89
N LEU A 207 1.21 -1.82 -17.69
CA LEU A 207 2.56 -1.61 -18.20
C LEU A 207 3.56 -2.60 -17.59
N GLY A 208 3.45 -2.88 -16.28
CA GLY A 208 4.28 -3.87 -15.60
C GLY A 208 4.09 -5.28 -16.15
N GLN A 209 2.83 -5.72 -16.30
CA GLN A 209 2.49 -7.04 -16.86
C GLN A 209 2.99 -7.19 -18.31
N MET A 210 2.80 -6.17 -19.15
CA MET A 210 3.33 -6.16 -20.54
C MET A 210 4.86 -6.31 -20.56
N ALA A 211 5.58 -5.68 -19.64
CA ALA A 211 7.04 -5.76 -19.55
C ALA A 211 7.53 -7.15 -19.12
N LEU A 212 6.74 -7.87 -18.32
CA LEU A 212 7.03 -9.25 -17.92
C LEU A 212 6.63 -10.29 -18.98
N GLY A 213 5.94 -9.87 -20.04
CA GLY A 213 5.44 -10.78 -21.09
C GLY A 213 4.23 -11.59 -20.62
N GLU A 214 3.54 -11.18 -19.59
CA GLU A 214 2.33 -11.79 -19.09
C GLU A 214 1.11 -11.44 -19.96
N ASP A 215 0.15 -12.38 -20.06
CA ASP A 215 -1.12 -12.10 -20.72
C ASP A 215 -1.94 -11.10 -19.89
N LEU A 216 -2.45 -10.07 -20.56
CA LEU A 216 -3.32 -9.08 -19.94
C LEU A 216 -4.64 -9.73 -19.52
N GLN A 217 -4.81 -10.02 -18.25
CA GLN A 217 -6.09 -10.48 -17.71
C GLN A 217 -7.01 -9.26 -17.51
N PRO A 218 -8.28 -9.33 -17.96
CA PRO A 218 -9.24 -8.28 -17.63
C PRO A 218 -9.52 -8.32 -16.13
N SER A 219 -9.24 -7.21 -15.46
CA SER A 219 -9.52 -6.98 -14.04
C SER A 219 -10.99 -6.59 -13.81
#